data_301cb7ce8efdd35dd712f9dcc4f2424a
#
_entry.id   301cb7ce8efdd35dd712f9dcc4f2424a
#
_cell.length_a   1.000
_cell.length_b   1.000
_cell.length_c   1.000
_cell.angle_alpha   90.00
_cell.angle_beta   90.00
_cell.angle_gamma   90.00
#
_symmetry.space_group_name_H-M   'P 1'
#
loop_
_entity.id
_entity.type
_entity.pdbx_description
1 polymer ?
#
loop_
_entity_poly.entity_id
_entity_poly.type
_entity_poly.pdbx_seq_one_letter_code
_entity_poly.pdbx_strand_id
1 'polypeptide(L)'
;MDWDDILARSASTGAAPDLIFREEVQKAVLACLSLQEFFSQAVLQGGTALRLFYGNPRFSEDLDFVRKEPGQPATLTAHTAQIGPFLERQFSFIDKAEAVIQKQTATLERISVRLRGTDPSANLRLNLELAAVPSRSNAPKILRYPPINPAVRVESPSEILADKVTALLFRPYLKGRDVWDLHYLLEEHKLTIDWIMVAQKAEDYGHQTADLDMRMGSASRRLAAEGPSALAQEMPRFLTPATLQQYAAVFPAMAAATARRITKFQQGRERGLGL
;
A
#
# COMPACT_ATOMS: atom_id res chain seq x y z
N MET A 1 25.03 -0.92 1.83
CA MET A 1 24.43 -2.28 1.84
C MET A 1 24.95 -3.02 0.63
N ASP A 2 25.46 -4.22 0.79
CA ASP A 2 25.88 -5.11 -0.29
C ASP A 2 24.83 -6.21 -0.57
N TRP A 3 25.05 -7.03 -1.60
CA TRP A 3 24.11 -8.10 -1.96
C TRP A 3 24.09 -9.24 -0.93
N ASP A 4 25.21 -9.48 -0.26
CA ASP A 4 25.31 -10.51 0.80
C ASP A 4 24.45 -10.14 2.02
N ASP A 5 24.31 -8.83 2.33
CA ASP A 5 23.36 -8.36 3.35
C ASP A 5 21.92 -8.74 3.00
N ILE A 6 21.53 -8.62 1.72
CA ILE A 6 20.19 -9.02 1.24
C ILE A 6 20.00 -10.54 1.38
N LEU A 7 21.00 -11.33 0.95
CA LEU A 7 20.96 -12.79 1.04
C LEU A 7 20.90 -13.28 2.50
N ALA A 8 21.69 -12.68 3.38
CA ALA A 8 21.67 -13.02 4.81
C ALA A 8 20.30 -12.74 5.45
N ARG A 9 19.67 -11.63 5.10
CA ARG A 9 18.30 -11.30 5.57
C ARG A 9 17.24 -12.21 4.96
N SER A 10 17.38 -12.56 3.68
CA SER A 10 16.54 -13.57 3.03
C SER A 10 16.60 -14.89 3.80
N ALA A 11 17.80 -15.39 4.07
CA ALA A 11 18.00 -16.64 4.81
C ALA A 11 17.41 -16.59 6.23
N SER A 12 17.55 -15.47 6.95
CA SER A 12 17.04 -15.32 8.33
C SER A 12 15.52 -15.16 8.42
N THR A 13 14.87 -14.59 7.40
CA THR A 13 13.43 -14.33 7.39
C THR A 13 12.63 -15.35 6.59
N GLY A 14 13.29 -16.13 5.74
CA GLY A 14 12.67 -17.03 4.76
C GLY A 14 11.97 -16.28 3.61
N ALA A 15 12.09 -14.96 3.52
CA ALA A 15 11.55 -14.19 2.41
C ALA A 15 12.47 -14.28 1.19
N ALA A 16 11.91 -14.28 -0.02
CA ALA A 16 12.71 -14.27 -1.24
C ALA A 16 13.61 -13.01 -1.33
N PRO A 17 14.84 -13.12 -1.85
CA PRO A 17 15.80 -12.00 -1.90
C PRO A 17 15.25 -10.76 -2.61
N ASP A 18 14.46 -10.93 -3.67
CA ASP A 18 13.83 -9.84 -4.42
C ASP A 18 12.80 -9.06 -3.58
N LEU A 19 12.08 -9.72 -2.67
CA LEU A 19 11.16 -9.06 -1.74
C LEU A 19 11.92 -8.22 -0.70
N ILE A 20 13.02 -8.78 -0.15
CA ILE A 20 13.88 -8.05 0.80
C ILE A 20 14.52 -6.85 0.11
N PHE A 21 15.08 -7.05 -1.08
CA PHE A 21 15.71 -5.97 -1.83
C PHE A 21 14.71 -4.87 -2.18
N ARG A 22 13.51 -5.23 -2.65
CA ARG A 22 12.43 -4.28 -2.93
C ARG A 22 12.07 -3.44 -1.70
N GLU A 23 11.91 -4.07 -0.54
CA GLU A 23 11.60 -3.36 0.70
C GLU A 23 12.72 -2.40 1.10
N GLU A 24 14.00 -2.78 0.94
CA GLU A 24 15.13 -1.89 1.22
C GLU A 24 15.19 -0.71 0.23
N VAL A 25 14.91 -0.94 -1.05
CA VAL A 25 14.80 0.15 -2.04
C VAL A 25 13.63 1.08 -1.72
N GLN A 26 12.47 0.55 -1.29
CA GLN A 26 11.34 1.37 -0.82
C GLN A 26 11.74 2.27 0.35
N LYS A 27 12.42 1.72 1.36
CA LYS A 27 12.92 2.49 2.51
C LYS A 27 13.93 3.56 2.09
N ALA A 28 14.85 3.23 1.18
CA ALA A 28 15.83 4.19 0.65
C ALA A 28 15.16 5.33 -0.12
N VAL A 29 14.17 5.04 -0.96
CA VAL A 29 13.40 6.07 -1.67
C VAL A 29 12.63 6.97 -0.69
N LEU A 30 11.98 6.40 0.32
CA LEU A 30 11.31 7.19 1.36
C LEU A 30 12.29 8.09 2.13
N ALA A 31 13.50 7.60 2.43
CA ALA A 31 14.55 8.41 3.03
C ALA A 31 15.01 9.55 2.11
N CYS A 32 15.23 9.28 0.83
CA CYS A 32 15.57 10.28 -0.18
C CYS A 32 14.49 11.37 -0.27
N LEU A 33 13.23 10.99 -0.35
CA LEU A 33 12.09 11.91 -0.43
C LEU A 33 11.93 12.74 0.86
N SER A 34 12.18 12.14 2.04
CA SER A 34 12.12 12.84 3.32
C SER A 34 13.21 13.92 3.42
N LEU A 35 14.42 13.64 2.97
CA LEU A 35 15.52 14.61 2.92
C LEU A 35 15.24 15.80 1.98
N GLN A 36 14.31 15.66 1.07
CA GLN A 36 13.84 16.68 0.14
C GLN A 36 12.51 17.33 0.59
N GLU A 37 12.12 17.15 1.83
CA GLU A 37 10.90 17.73 2.42
C GLU A 37 9.59 17.32 1.70
N PHE A 38 9.59 16.24 0.91
CA PHE A 38 8.41 15.76 0.17
C PHE A 38 7.20 15.54 1.08
N PHE A 39 7.41 15.05 2.30
CA PHE A 39 6.34 14.76 3.25
C PHE A 39 5.74 16.01 3.93
N SER A 40 6.21 17.21 3.60
CA SER A 40 5.53 18.46 3.94
C SER A 40 4.22 18.63 3.18
N GLN A 41 4.12 18.02 1.98
CA GLN A 41 3.01 18.17 1.04
C GLN A 41 2.34 16.84 0.64
N ALA A 42 2.96 15.69 0.94
CA ALA A 42 2.47 14.36 0.55
C ALA A 42 2.42 13.40 1.74
N VAL A 43 1.61 12.35 1.59
CA VAL A 43 1.37 11.32 2.60
C VAL A 43 1.53 9.96 1.95
N LEU A 44 2.27 9.05 2.57
CA LEU A 44 2.38 7.65 2.17
C LEU A 44 1.10 6.91 2.55
N GLN A 45 0.54 6.15 1.60
CA GLN A 45 -0.66 5.34 1.79
C GLN A 45 -0.46 3.87 1.41
N GLY A 46 -1.51 3.09 1.57
CA GLY A 46 -1.66 1.78 0.95
C GLY A 46 -0.84 0.67 1.59
N GLY A 47 -0.49 -0.35 0.77
CA GLY A 47 0.12 -1.58 1.25
C GLY A 47 1.51 -1.40 1.85
N THR A 48 2.32 -0.50 1.30
CA THR A 48 3.66 -0.22 1.83
C THR A 48 3.60 0.54 3.15
N ALA A 49 2.62 1.43 3.34
CA ALA A 49 2.35 2.05 4.63
C ALA A 49 1.98 0.99 5.69
N LEU A 50 1.09 0.05 5.35
CA LEU A 50 0.73 -1.06 6.25
C LEU A 50 1.93 -1.93 6.60
N ARG A 51 2.78 -2.25 5.64
CA ARG A 51 3.98 -3.09 5.83
C ARG A 51 5.01 -2.41 6.74
N LEU A 52 5.39 -1.19 6.43
CA LEU A 52 6.53 -0.52 7.07
C LEU A 52 6.19 0.10 8.42
N PHE A 53 4.92 0.47 8.67
CA PHE A 53 4.53 1.27 9.83
C PHE A 53 3.47 0.63 10.71
N TYR A 54 2.77 -0.41 10.22
CA TYR A 54 1.64 -1.01 10.93
C TYR A 54 1.72 -2.53 11.06
N GLY A 55 2.88 -3.13 10.73
CA GLY A 55 3.18 -4.55 11.02
C GLY A 55 2.51 -5.57 10.09
N ASN A 56 1.94 -5.15 8.95
CA ASN A 56 1.38 -6.10 7.99
C ASN A 56 2.47 -7.07 7.50
N PRO A 57 2.30 -8.40 7.67
CA PRO A 57 3.36 -9.37 7.32
C PRO A 57 3.58 -9.51 5.81
N ARG A 58 2.62 -9.11 4.95
CA ARG A 58 2.81 -9.16 3.51
C ARG A 58 3.73 -8.06 3.01
N PHE A 59 4.60 -8.40 2.07
CA PHE A 59 5.39 -7.43 1.31
C PHE A 59 4.52 -6.60 0.35
N SER A 60 5.07 -5.48 -0.13
CA SER A 60 4.39 -4.57 -1.05
C SER A 60 5.26 -4.27 -2.28
N GLU A 61 4.62 -3.90 -3.40
CA GLU A 61 5.32 -3.70 -4.67
C GLU A 61 5.69 -2.24 -4.93
N ASP A 62 4.77 -1.31 -4.65
CA ASP A 62 4.82 0.08 -5.10
C ASP A 62 4.88 1.05 -3.90
N LEU A 63 5.14 2.32 -4.18
CA LEU A 63 5.00 3.43 -3.24
C LEU A 63 3.87 4.34 -3.71
N ASP A 64 2.79 4.37 -2.94
CA ASP A 64 1.60 5.15 -3.24
C ASP A 64 1.53 6.36 -2.29
N PHE A 65 1.29 7.53 -2.86
CA PHE A 65 1.18 8.78 -2.14
C PHE A 65 -0.11 9.52 -2.51
N VAL A 66 -0.58 10.34 -1.57
CA VAL A 66 -1.67 11.30 -1.76
C VAL A 66 -1.22 12.68 -1.27
N ARG A 67 -2.00 13.71 -1.57
CA ARG A 67 -1.76 15.06 -1.05
C ARG A 67 -2.02 15.10 0.45
N LYS A 68 -1.27 15.93 1.16
CA LYS A 68 -1.45 16.09 2.61
C LYS A 68 -2.80 16.73 2.96
N GLU A 69 -3.22 17.73 2.18
CA GLU A 69 -4.42 18.52 2.44
C GLU A 69 -5.19 18.80 1.14
N PRO A 70 -6.52 19.03 1.20
CA PRO A 70 -7.29 19.44 0.05
C PRO A 70 -6.74 20.74 -0.55
N GLY A 71 -6.65 20.80 -1.89
CA GLY A 71 -6.19 22.00 -2.61
C GLY A 71 -4.70 22.33 -2.50
N GLN A 72 -3.95 21.67 -1.61
CA GLN A 72 -2.52 21.86 -1.51
C GLN A 72 -1.81 21.22 -2.72
N PRO A 73 -0.94 21.97 -3.43
CA PRO A 73 -0.15 21.38 -4.50
C PRO A 73 0.86 20.40 -3.90
N ALA A 74 1.03 19.26 -4.54
CA ALA A 74 2.08 18.31 -4.25
C ALA A 74 2.63 17.81 -5.58
N THR A 75 3.94 17.60 -5.66
CA THR A 75 4.59 17.08 -6.86
C THR A 75 5.64 16.03 -6.48
N LEU A 76 5.54 14.88 -7.11
CA LEU A 76 6.51 13.80 -7.01
C LEU A 76 7.60 13.95 -8.07
N THR A 77 7.23 14.47 -9.25
CA THR A 77 8.15 14.57 -10.40
C THR A 77 9.28 15.56 -10.17
N ALA A 78 9.10 16.56 -9.30
CA ALA A 78 10.16 17.50 -8.91
C ALA A 78 11.35 16.83 -8.18
N HIS A 79 11.14 15.66 -7.58
CA HIS A 79 12.15 14.93 -6.80
C HIS A 79 12.89 13.85 -7.61
N THR A 80 12.53 13.64 -8.88
CA THR A 80 13.02 12.54 -9.73
C THR A 80 14.55 12.53 -9.86
N ALA A 81 15.18 13.70 -10.05
CA ALA A 81 16.61 13.81 -10.30
C ALA A 81 17.49 13.30 -9.14
N GLN A 82 17.00 13.30 -7.92
CA GLN A 82 17.78 12.94 -6.73
C GLN A 82 17.70 11.44 -6.40
N ILE A 83 16.65 10.74 -6.86
CA ILE A 83 16.36 9.36 -6.47
C ILE A 83 17.45 8.41 -6.98
N GLY A 84 17.81 8.46 -8.27
CA GLY A 84 18.81 7.57 -8.85
C GLY A 84 20.16 7.67 -8.15
N PRO A 85 20.79 8.86 -8.13
CA PRO A 85 22.09 9.06 -7.44
C PRO A 85 22.06 8.70 -5.95
N PHE A 86 20.92 8.87 -5.27
CA PHE A 86 20.79 8.46 -3.88
C PHE A 86 20.87 6.93 -3.75
N LEU A 87 20.12 6.19 -4.58
CA LEU A 87 20.09 4.72 -4.54
C LEU A 87 21.45 4.10 -4.89
N GLU A 88 22.16 4.62 -5.88
CA GLU A 88 23.52 4.18 -6.23
C GLU A 88 24.51 4.29 -5.05
N ARG A 89 24.37 5.33 -4.22
CA ARG A 89 25.18 5.45 -3.00
C ARG A 89 24.75 4.51 -1.86
N GLN A 90 23.48 4.09 -1.82
CA GLN A 90 22.97 3.21 -0.75
C GLN A 90 23.30 1.74 -1.01
N PHE A 91 23.40 1.30 -2.26
CA PHE A 91 23.57 -0.09 -2.67
C PHE A 91 24.84 -0.26 -3.50
N SER A 92 25.89 -0.85 -2.92
CA SER A 92 27.22 -1.00 -3.58
C SER A 92 27.20 -1.91 -4.80
N PHE A 93 26.17 -2.75 -4.94
CA PHE A 93 25.98 -3.69 -6.05
C PHE A 93 25.09 -3.13 -7.18
N ILE A 94 24.69 -1.87 -7.10
CA ILE A 94 23.90 -1.21 -8.16
C ILE A 94 24.83 -0.39 -9.05
N ASP A 95 24.88 -0.76 -10.32
CA ASP A 95 25.66 -0.04 -11.34
C ASP A 95 24.95 1.23 -11.79
N LYS A 96 23.62 1.17 -11.91
CA LYS A 96 22.80 2.28 -12.39
C LYS A 96 21.41 2.28 -11.79
N ALA A 97 20.98 3.45 -11.31
CA ALA A 97 19.63 3.69 -10.88
C ALA A 97 19.06 4.92 -11.61
N GLU A 98 17.88 4.78 -12.18
CA GLU A 98 17.17 5.82 -12.92
C GLU A 98 15.74 5.98 -12.38
N ALA A 99 15.30 7.22 -12.24
CA ALA A 99 13.90 7.56 -11.99
C ALA A 99 13.33 8.25 -13.23
N VAL A 100 12.33 7.61 -13.87
CA VAL A 100 11.76 8.05 -15.14
C VAL A 100 10.30 8.43 -14.95
N ILE A 101 9.94 9.65 -15.34
CA ILE A 101 8.55 10.11 -15.34
C ILE A 101 7.78 9.33 -16.40
N GLN A 102 6.73 8.59 -15.97
CA GLN A 102 5.86 7.82 -16.85
C GLN A 102 4.54 8.53 -17.14
N LYS A 103 4.06 9.28 -16.15
CA LYS A 103 2.82 10.04 -16.26
C LYS A 103 2.89 11.29 -15.41
N GLN A 104 2.39 12.41 -15.96
CA GLN A 104 2.21 13.64 -15.23
C GLN A 104 0.94 14.32 -15.74
N THR A 105 -0.11 14.26 -14.92
CA THR A 105 -1.41 14.83 -15.19
C THR A 105 -1.90 15.59 -13.96
N ALA A 106 -3.00 16.33 -14.09
CA ALA A 106 -3.61 17.04 -12.96
C ALA A 106 -4.06 16.09 -11.82
N THR A 107 -4.35 14.81 -12.13
CA THR A 107 -4.89 13.84 -11.17
C THR A 107 -3.90 12.77 -10.71
N LEU A 108 -2.81 12.54 -11.45
CA LEU A 108 -1.86 11.47 -11.15
C LEU A 108 -0.47 11.79 -11.70
N GLU A 109 0.55 11.71 -10.84
CA GLU A 109 1.94 11.59 -11.25
C GLU A 109 2.43 10.16 -11.01
N ARG A 110 3.22 9.61 -11.96
CA ARG A 110 3.85 8.29 -11.84
C ARG A 110 5.30 8.35 -12.27
N ILE A 111 6.18 7.82 -11.43
CA ILE A 111 7.61 7.63 -11.70
C ILE A 111 7.89 6.13 -11.67
N SER A 112 8.74 5.65 -12.59
CA SER A 112 9.33 4.32 -12.53
C SER A 112 10.79 4.45 -12.13
N VAL A 113 11.14 3.93 -10.97
CA VAL A 113 12.53 3.76 -10.52
C VAL A 113 13.01 2.42 -11.03
N ARG A 114 14.13 2.42 -11.75
CA ARG A 114 14.75 1.22 -12.34
C ARG A 114 16.16 1.10 -11.82
N LEU A 115 16.48 -0.04 -11.24
CA LEU A 115 17.81 -0.38 -10.76
C LEU A 115 18.36 -1.50 -11.62
N ARG A 116 19.64 -1.35 -12.02
CA ARG A 116 20.44 -2.38 -12.67
C ARG A 116 21.61 -2.70 -11.77
N GLY A 117 21.69 -3.94 -11.34
CA GLY A 117 22.81 -4.44 -10.54
C GLY A 117 23.90 -5.07 -11.38
N THR A 118 25.04 -5.31 -10.73
CA THR A 118 26.16 -6.11 -11.28
C THR A 118 25.74 -7.54 -11.58
N ASP A 119 24.76 -8.07 -10.82
CA ASP A 119 24.12 -9.36 -11.05
C ASP A 119 22.67 -9.14 -11.54
N PRO A 120 22.19 -9.86 -12.56
CA PRO A 120 20.80 -9.74 -13.05
C PRO A 120 19.72 -9.96 -11.98
N SER A 121 20.00 -10.74 -10.93
CA SER A 121 19.06 -10.94 -9.80
C SER A 121 18.85 -9.67 -8.95
N ALA A 122 19.77 -8.70 -9.06
CA ALA A 122 19.68 -7.39 -8.42
C ALA A 122 18.97 -6.34 -9.29
N ASN A 123 18.38 -6.73 -10.43
CA ASN A 123 17.58 -5.82 -11.23
C ASN A 123 16.20 -5.63 -10.59
N LEU A 124 15.77 -4.37 -10.46
CA LEU A 124 14.50 -4.03 -9.83
C LEU A 124 13.78 -2.91 -10.58
N ARG A 125 12.46 -3.01 -10.62
CA ARG A 125 11.58 -1.90 -10.98
C ARG A 125 10.63 -1.62 -9.83
N LEU A 126 10.56 -0.34 -9.42
CA LEU A 126 9.65 0.17 -8.39
C LEU A 126 8.85 1.33 -8.99
N ASN A 127 7.52 1.31 -8.84
CA ASN A 127 6.69 2.44 -9.24
C ASN A 127 6.38 3.31 -8.02
N LEU A 128 6.38 4.61 -8.25
CA LEU A 128 5.95 5.63 -7.30
C LEU A 128 4.76 6.35 -7.93
N GLU A 129 3.68 6.49 -7.19
CA GLU A 129 2.47 7.18 -7.65
C GLU A 129 2.03 8.24 -6.64
N LEU A 130 1.72 9.44 -7.13
CA LEU A 130 1.10 10.50 -6.35
C LEU A 130 -0.27 10.81 -6.95
N ALA A 131 -1.34 10.42 -6.25
CA ALA A 131 -2.70 10.77 -6.62
C ALA A 131 -3.07 12.16 -6.10
N ALA A 132 -3.81 12.92 -6.90
CA ALA A 132 -4.24 14.28 -6.56
C ALA A 132 -5.48 14.30 -5.63
N VAL A 133 -5.57 13.34 -4.72
CA VAL A 133 -6.62 13.26 -3.68
C VAL A 133 -6.02 13.58 -2.31
N PRO A 134 -6.77 14.17 -1.38
CA PRO A 134 -6.26 14.52 -0.06
C PRO A 134 -6.23 13.31 0.89
N SER A 135 -5.27 13.30 1.81
CA SER A 135 -5.38 12.52 3.03
C SER A 135 -6.27 13.25 4.06
N ARG A 136 -7.01 12.49 4.84
CA ARG A 136 -7.95 13.02 5.84
C ARG A 136 -7.51 12.73 7.28
N SER A 137 -6.64 11.73 7.47
CA SER A 137 -6.12 11.33 8.78
C SER A 137 -4.70 10.78 8.63
N ASN A 138 -3.71 11.60 8.93
CA ASN A 138 -2.31 11.25 8.77
C ASN A 138 -1.44 11.81 9.90
N ALA A 139 -0.29 11.19 10.11
CA ALA A 139 0.69 11.66 11.09
C ALA A 139 2.12 11.34 10.63
N PRO A 140 3.13 12.12 11.06
CA PRO A 140 4.52 11.75 10.86
C PRO A 140 4.87 10.52 11.72
N LYS A 141 5.62 9.57 11.12
CA LYS A 141 6.17 8.39 11.78
C LYS A 141 7.64 8.23 11.41
N ILE A 142 8.44 7.72 12.32
CA ILE A 142 9.86 7.45 12.05
C ILE A 142 9.98 6.13 11.32
N LEU A 143 10.57 6.16 10.13
CA LEU A 143 10.94 4.95 9.40
C LEU A 143 12.27 4.42 9.94
N ARG A 144 12.32 3.13 10.32
CA ARG A 144 13.57 2.50 10.72
C ARG A 144 14.45 2.25 9.50
N TYR A 145 15.38 3.18 9.26
CA TYR A 145 16.36 3.14 8.17
C TYR A 145 17.67 3.83 8.61
N PRO A 146 18.48 3.19 9.48
CA PRO A 146 19.71 3.81 9.99
C PRO A 146 20.75 4.03 8.87
N PRO A 147 21.57 5.09 9.00
CA PRO A 147 21.61 6.07 10.09
C PRO A 147 20.56 7.20 9.97
N ILE A 148 19.82 7.29 8.86
CA ILE A 148 18.95 8.44 8.54
C ILE A 148 17.69 8.47 9.42
N ASN A 149 17.00 7.32 9.59
CA ASN A 149 15.72 7.19 10.31
C ASN A 149 14.74 8.36 10.01
N PRO A 150 14.32 8.52 8.74
CA PRO A 150 13.57 9.68 8.30
C PRO A 150 12.15 9.72 8.89
N ALA A 151 11.63 10.95 9.06
CA ALA A 151 10.20 11.15 9.32
C ALA A 151 9.42 11.05 8.02
N VAL A 152 8.48 10.13 7.96
CA VAL A 152 7.56 9.90 6.83
C VAL A 152 6.15 10.22 7.30
N ARG A 153 5.41 11.03 6.58
CA ARG A 153 3.99 11.26 6.85
C ARG A 153 3.19 10.10 6.27
N VAL A 154 2.35 9.47 7.09
CA VAL A 154 1.66 8.22 6.76
C VAL A 154 0.19 8.35 7.11
N GLU A 155 -0.70 7.83 6.25
CA GLU A 155 -2.12 7.71 6.55
C GLU A 155 -2.37 6.84 7.78
N SER A 156 -3.42 7.16 8.52
CA SER A 156 -3.87 6.31 9.63
C SER A 156 -4.40 4.96 9.11
N PRO A 157 -4.35 3.89 9.92
CA PRO A 157 -4.92 2.60 9.53
C PRO A 157 -6.41 2.67 9.17
N SER A 158 -7.16 3.56 9.83
CA SER A 158 -8.60 3.78 9.55
C SER A 158 -8.81 4.42 8.18
N GLU A 159 -7.96 5.36 7.78
CA GLU A 159 -8.03 5.96 6.45
C GLU A 159 -7.62 4.95 5.37
N ILE A 160 -6.54 4.19 5.57
CA ILE A 160 -6.14 3.11 4.65
C ILE A 160 -7.27 2.07 4.51
N LEU A 161 -7.99 1.76 5.60
CA LEU A 161 -9.17 0.89 5.54
C LEU A 161 -10.27 1.49 4.64
N ALA A 162 -10.55 2.79 4.77
CA ALA A 162 -11.54 3.47 3.94
C ALA A 162 -11.14 3.45 2.44
N ASP A 163 -9.86 3.69 2.12
CA ASP A 163 -9.35 3.58 0.75
C ASP A 163 -9.49 2.16 0.19
N LYS A 164 -9.19 1.12 0.98
CA LYS A 164 -9.35 -0.27 0.58
C LYS A 164 -10.82 -0.66 0.37
N VAL A 165 -11.72 -0.17 1.23
CA VAL A 165 -13.17 -0.35 1.04
C VAL A 165 -13.63 0.38 -0.22
N THR A 166 -13.23 1.63 -0.44
CA THR A 166 -13.54 2.38 -1.67
C THR A 166 -13.06 1.62 -2.91
N ALA A 167 -11.82 1.16 -2.91
CA ALA A 167 -11.29 0.36 -4.02
C ALA A 167 -12.09 -0.94 -4.25
N LEU A 168 -12.52 -1.62 -3.19
CA LEU A 168 -13.38 -2.81 -3.29
C LEU A 168 -14.74 -2.50 -3.90
N LEU A 169 -15.35 -1.37 -3.56
CA LEU A 169 -16.69 -0.98 -4.04
C LEU A 169 -16.68 -0.54 -5.51
N PHE A 170 -15.65 0.15 -5.94
CA PHE A 170 -15.64 0.84 -7.24
C PHE A 170 -14.74 0.18 -8.29
N ARG A 171 -13.79 -0.70 -7.90
CA ARG A 171 -12.96 -1.41 -8.86
C ARG A 171 -13.71 -2.60 -9.47
N PRO A 172 -13.61 -2.83 -10.81
CA PRO A 172 -14.35 -3.92 -11.48
C PRO A 172 -13.79 -5.32 -11.16
N TYR A 173 -12.59 -5.44 -10.61
CA TYR A 173 -11.93 -6.69 -10.27
C TYR A 173 -11.47 -6.71 -8.82
N LEU A 174 -11.34 -7.92 -8.26
CA LEU A 174 -10.86 -8.15 -6.90
C LEU A 174 -9.36 -8.47 -6.93
N LYS A 175 -8.60 -7.83 -6.05
CA LYS A 175 -7.18 -8.15 -5.80
C LYS A 175 -7.04 -8.93 -4.49
N GLY A 176 -6.31 -10.03 -4.51
CA GLY A 176 -6.07 -10.83 -3.31
C GLY A 176 -5.39 -10.05 -2.19
N ARG A 177 -4.45 -9.16 -2.54
CA ARG A 177 -3.80 -8.27 -1.56
C ARG A 177 -4.74 -7.23 -0.95
N ASP A 178 -5.82 -6.79 -1.65
CA ASP A 178 -6.82 -5.91 -1.04
C ASP A 178 -7.71 -6.71 -0.06
N VAL A 179 -8.04 -7.96 -0.37
CA VAL A 179 -8.76 -8.86 0.55
C VAL A 179 -7.92 -9.13 1.80
N TRP A 180 -6.61 -9.38 1.64
CA TRP A 180 -5.68 -9.56 2.75
C TRP A 180 -5.61 -8.31 3.64
N ASP A 181 -5.40 -7.13 3.05
CA ASP A 181 -5.30 -5.87 3.80
C ASP A 181 -6.58 -5.53 4.55
N LEU A 182 -7.75 -5.75 3.92
CA LEU A 182 -9.05 -5.58 4.58
C LEU A 182 -9.18 -6.52 5.78
N HIS A 183 -8.86 -7.80 5.62
CA HIS A 183 -8.89 -8.76 6.72
C HIS A 183 -7.93 -8.34 7.84
N TYR A 184 -6.70 -7.97 7.50
CA TYR A 184 -5.68 -7.52 8.46
C TYR A 184 -6.15 -6.33 9.28
N LEU A 185 -6.72 -5.31 8.63
CA LEU A 185 -7.21 -4.12 9.32
C LEU A 185 -8.47 -4.39 10.18
N LEU A 186 -9.39 -5.20 9.67
CA LEU A 186 -10.67 -5.49 10.34
C LEU A 186 -10.53 -6.50 11.49
N GLU A 187 -9.69 -7.53 11.32
CA GLU A 187 -9.63 -8.65 12.25
C GLU A 187 -8.38 -8.64 13.14
N GLU A 188 -7.22 -8.21 12.63
CA GLU A 188 -5.99 -8.12 13.46
C GLU A 188 -5.93 -6.77 14.20
N HIS A 189 -6.15 -5.66 13.50
CA HIS A 189 -6.21 -4.33 14.10
C HIS A 189 -7.55 -4.01 14.77
N LYS A 190 -8.59 -4.86 14.60
CA LYS A 190 -9.93 -4.69 15.19
C LYS A 190 -10.60 -3.36 14.81
N LEU A 191 -10.29 -2.82 13.64
CA LEU A 191 -10.89 -1.57 13.19
C LEU A 191 -12.35 -1.77 12.78
N THR A 192 -13.09 -0.68 12.84
CA THR A 192 -14.44 -0.55 12.26
C THR A 192 -14.38 0.32 11.01
N ILE A 193 -15.23 0.04 10.03
CA ILE A 193 -15.30 0.82 8.80
C ILE A 193 -16.00 2.15 9.13
N ASP A 194 -15.31 3.26 8.87
CA ASP A 194 -15.89 4.60 8.89
C ASP A 194 -16.51 4.89 7.51
N TRP A 195 -17.84 4.72 7.43
CA TRP A 195 -18.57 4.91 6.18
C TRP A 195 -18.66 6.36 5.73
N ILE A 196 -18.52 7.32 6.65
CA ILE A 196 -18.42 8.74 6.29
C ILE A 196 -17.12 8.96 5.54
N MET A 197 -16.02 8.45 6.07
CA MET A 197 -14.70 8.52 5.40
C MET A 197 -14.70 7.76 4.06
N VAL A 198 -15.36 6.60 3.97
CA VAL A 198 -15.50 5.85 2.70
C VAL A 198 -16.24 6.69 1.65
N ALA A 199 -17.33 7.35 2.02
CA ALA A 199 -18.09 8.23 1.11
C ALA A 199 -17.21 9.41 0.66
N GLN A 200 -16.52 10.07 1.58
CA GLN A 200 -15.60 11.16 1.27
C GLN A 200 -14.46 10.73 0.33
N LYS A 201 -13.85 9.57 0.58
CA LYS A 201 -12.80 9.02 -0.30
C LYS A 201 -13.38 8.69 -1.69
N ALA A 202 -14.58 8.12 -1.77
CA ALA A 202 -15.23 7.85 -3.05
C ALA A 202 -15.42 9.15 -3.86
N GLU A 203 -15.88 10.24 -3.23
CA GLU A 203 -16.03 11.56 -3.85
C GLU A 203 -14.67 12.13 -4.30
N ASP A 204 -13.63 12.04 -3.46
CA ASP A 204 -12.28 12.50 -3.78
C ASP A 204 -11.72 11.80 -5.04
N TYR A 205 -12.07 10.51 -5.23
CA TYR A 205 -11.73 9.74 -6.44
C TYR A 205 -12.71 9.95 -7.61
N GLY A 206 -13.69 10.84 -7.49
CA GLY A 206 -14.66 11.18 -8.53
C GLY A 206 -15.78 10.15 -8.70
N HIS A 207 -16.04 9.32 -7.70
CA HIS A 207 -17.13 8.36 -7.71
C HIS A 207 -18.43 8.96 -7.17
N GLN A 208 -19.58 8.52 -7.71
CA GLN A 208 -20.88 8.86 -7.17
C GLN A 208 -21.21 7.96 -5.97
N THR A 209 -21.70 8.57 -4.89
CA THR A 209 -21.97 7.87 -3.62
C THR A 209 -23.43 7.43 -3.46
N ALA A 210 -24.33 7.84 -4.37
CA ALA A 210 -25.76 7.51 -4.32
C ALA A 210 -26.05 5.99 -4.28
N ASP A 211 -25.18 5.16 -4.87
CA ASP A 211 -25.36 3.71 -5.00
C ASP A 211 -24.53 2.89 -4.00
N LEU A 212 -24.00 3.51 -2.94
CA LEU A 212 -23.10 2.82 -1.99
C LEU A 212 -23.71 1.53 -1.43
N ASP A 213 -24.97 1.55 -0.99
CA ASP A 213 -25.66 0.40 -0.41
C ASP A 213 -25.74 -0.80 -1.40
N MET A 214 -26.07 -0.51 -2.66
CA MET A 214 -26.12 -1.53 -3.72
C MET A 214 -24.71 -2.09 -4.00
N ARG A 215 -23.70 -1.23 -4.03
CA ARG A 215 -22.28 -1.62 -4.24
C ARG A 215 -21.75 -2.45 -3.09
N MET A 216 -22.12 -2.15 -1.84
CA MET A 216 -21.76 -2.94 -0.66
C MET A 216 -22.27 -4.38 -0.77
N GLY A 217 -23.55 -4.58 -1.12
CA GLY A 217 -24.11 -5.91 -1.32
C GLY A 217 -23.42 -6.69 -2.44
N SER A 218 -23.11 -6.02 -3.56
CA SER A 218 -22.36 -6.61 -4.67
C SER A 218 -20.92 -6.97 -4.27
N ALA A 219 -20.21 -6.07 -3.59
CA ALA A 219 -18.85 -6.27 -3.12
C ALA A 219 -18.75 -7.44 -2.13
N SER A 220 -19.70 -7.54 -1.19
CA SER A 220 -19.75 -8.64 -0.23
C SER A 220 -19.95 -9.99 -0.91
N ARG A 221 -20.87 -10.10 -1.88
CA ARG A 221 -21.06 -11.33 -2.68
C ARG A 221 -19.80 -11.68 -3.46
N ARG A 222 -19.16 -10.70 -4.10
CA ARG A 222 -17.88 -10.87 -4.81
C ARG A 222 -16.76 -11.35 -3.91
N LEU A 223 -16.60 -10.76 -2.72
CA LEU A 223 -15.64 -11.21 -1.71
C LEU A 223 -15.86 -12.68 -1.33
N ALA A 224 -17.10 -13.07 -1.07
CA ALA A 224 -17.41 -14.45 -0.69
C ALA A 224 -17.14 -15.45 -1.81
N ALA A 225 -17.44 -15.07 -3.06
CA ALA A 225 -17.30 -15.96 -4.22
C ALA A 225 -15.86 -16.03 -4.76
N GLU A 226 -15.18 -14.88 -4.90
CA GLU A 226 -13.89 -14.76 -5.59
C GLU A 226 -12.71 -14.57 -4.63
N GLY A 227 -12.96 -14.09 -3.40
CA GLY A 227 -11.93 -13.76 -2.42
C GLY A 227 -10.95 -14.90 -2.13
N PRO A 228 -11.42 -16.15 -1.90
CA PRO A 228 -10.52 -17.27 -1.65
C PRO A 228 -9.54 -17.54 -2.79
N SER A 229 -10.03 -17.52 -4.03
CA SER A 229 -9.20 -17.75 -5.22
C SER A 229 -8.23 -16.57 -5.47
N ALA A 230 -8.67 -15.33 -5.27
CA ALA A 230 -7.83 -14.16 -5.40
C ALA A 230 -6.68 -14.18 -4.38
N LEU A 231 -6.95 -14.55 -3.12
CA LEU A 231 -5.92 -14.75 -2.10
C LEU A 231 -4.94 -15.86 -2.49
N ALA A 232 -5.46 -17.03 -2.91
CA ALA A 232 -4.61 -18.17 -3.27
C ALA A 232 -3.69 -17.89 -4.47
N GLN A 233 -4.15 -17.11 -5.44
CA GLN A 233 -3.38 -16.76 -6.64
C GLN A 233 -2.33 -15.67 -6.38
N GLU A 234 -2.65 -14.70 -5.56
CA GLU A 234 -1.81 -13.49 -5.44
C GLU A 234 -0.86 -13.55 -4.23
N MET A 235 -1.31 -14.07 -3.08
CA MET A 235 -0.54 -13.99 -1.82
C MET A 235 0.79 -14.75 -1.80
N PRO A 236 0.99 -15.87 -2.55
CA PRO A 236 2.30 -16.53 -2.60
C PRO A 236 3.45 -15.62 -3.05
N ARG A 237 3.15 -14.55 -3.80
CA ARG A 237 4.14 -13.56 -4.26
C ARG A 237 4.54 -12.54 -3.18
N PHE A 238 3.76 -12.43 -2.10
CA PHE A 238 3.90 -11.36 -1.10
C PHE A 238 4.12 -11.86 0.31
N LEU A 239 4.08 -13.16 0.53
CA LEU A 239 4.26 -13.77 1.83
C LEU A 239 5.52 -14.63 1.87
N THR A 240 6.12 -14.73 3.06
CA THR A 240 7.14 -15.77 3.28
C THR A 240 6.49 -17.15 3.23
N PRO A 241 7.22 -18.22 2.88
CA PRO A 241 6.68 -19.58 2.91
C PRO A 241 6.04 -19.97 4.24
N ALA A 242 6.64 -19.58 5.37
CA ALA A 242 6.10 -19.84 6.71
C ALA A 242 4.76 -19.12 6.92
N THR A 243 4.67 -17.84 6.55
CA THR A 243 3.41 -17.08 6.65
C THR A 243 2.35 -17.65 5.72
N LEU A 244 2.73 -18.00 4.48
CA LEU A 244 1.79 -18.61 3.53
C LEU A 244 1.26 -19.94 4.06
N GLN A 245 2.09 -20.81 4.62
CA GLN A 245 1.68 -22.07 5.24
C GLN A 245 0.69 -21.86 6.38
N GLN A 246 0.91 -20.83 7.20
CA GLN A 246 0.02 -20.50 8.31
C GLN A 246 -1.37 -20.07 7.84
N TYR A 247 -1.47 -19.29 6.74
CA TYR A 247 -2.72 -18.64 6.34
C TYR A 247 -3.44 -19.31 5.16
N ALA A 248 -2.77 -20.12 4.32
CA ALA A 248 -3.36 -20.65 3.10
C ALA A 248 -4.65 -21.45 3.35
N ALA A 249 -4.69 -22.27 4.40
CA ALA A 249 -5.86 -23.08 4.75
C ALA A 249 -7.06 -22.22 5.21
N VAL A 250 -6.83 -20.99 5.68
CA VAL A 250 -7.88 -20.11 6.21
C VAL A 250 -8.32 -19.01 5.25
N PHE A 251 -7.78 -18.94 4.02
CA PHE A 251 -8.20 -17.97 3.00
C PHE A 251 -9.72 -17.92 2.78
N PRO A 252 -10.45 -19.05 2.71
CA PRO A 252 -11.92 -19.01 2.62
C PRO A 252 -12.59 -18.33 3.82
N ALA A 253 -12.08 -18.61 5.03
CA ALA A 253 -12.60 -18.00 6.25
C ALA A 253 -12.30 -16.49 6.34
N MET A 254 -11.10 -16.08 5.87
CA MET A 254 -10.70 -14.67 5.79
C MET A 254 -11.63 -13.88 4.86
N ALA A 255 -11.86 -14.38 3.64
CA ALA A 255 -12.76 -13.75 2.68
C ALA A 255 -14.20 -13.66 3.20
N ALA A 256 -14.71 -14.73 3.81
CA ALA A 256 -16.04 -14.76 4.40
C ALA A 256 -16.18 -13.80 5.61
N ALA A 257 -15.17 -13.71 6.47
CA ALA A 257 -15.16 -12.77 7.60
C ALA A 257 -15.18 -11.32 7.09
N THR A 258 -14.34 -10.98 6.12
CA THR A 258 -14.30 -9.65 5.49
C THR A 258 -15.64 -9.30 4.84
N ALA A 259 -16.27 -10.24 4.11
CA ALA A 259 -17.58 -10.06 3.49
C ALA A 259 -18.67 -9.73 4.54
N ARG A 260 -18.70 -10.45 5.67
CA ARG A 260 -19.65 -10.18 6.77
C ARG A 260 -19.45 -8.78 7.38
N ARG A 261 -18.20 -8.30 7.47
CA ARG A 261 -17.93 -6.96 8.03
C ARG A 261 -18.43 -5.86 7.11
N ILE A 262 -18.34 -6.04 5.81
CA ILE A 262 -18.86 -5.08 4.80
C ILE A 262 -20.40 -5.00 4.87
N THR A 263 -21.11 -6.12 5.06
CA THR A 263 -22.60 -6.13 5.09
C THR A 263 -23.20 -5.74 6.44
N LYS A 264 -22.47 -5.82 7.53
CA LYS A 264 -23.02 -5.54 8.88
C LYS A 264 -23.61 -4.13 9.03
N PHE A 265 -23.12 -3.18 8.23
CA PHE A 265 -23.64 -1.81 8.22
C PHE A 265 -25.08 -1.72 7.65
N GLN A 266 -25.41 -2.44 6.57
CA GLN A 266 -26.77 -2.48 6.02
C GLN A 266 -27.78 -2.94 7.05
N GLN A 267 -27.48 -4.03 7.77
CA GLN A 267 -28.38 -4.58 8.79
C GLN A 267 -28.59 -3.64 10.00
N GLY A 268 -27.59 -2.81 10.33
CA GLY A 268 -27.70 -1.80 11.38
C GLY A 268 -28.62 -0.63 10.98
N ARG A 269 -28.57 -0.20 9.74
CA ARG A 269 -29.44 0.86 9.18
C ARG A 269 -30.90 0.41 9.05
N GLU A 270 -31.12 -0.82 8.56
CA GLU A 270 -32.47 -1.40 8.45
C GLU A 270 -33.15 -1.61 9.82
N ARG A 271 -32.38 -1.74 10.90
CA ARG A 271 -32.88 -1.88 12.28
C ARG A 271 -33.06 -0.56 13.03
N GLY A 272 -32.92 0.59 12.35
CA GLY A 272 -33.20 1.91 12.96
C GLY A 272 -32.19 2.34 14.02
N LEU A 273 -31.00 1.72 14.09
CA LEU A 273 -29.89 2.20 14.89
C LEU A 273 -29.25 3.35 14.11
N GLY A 274 -29.85 4.54 14.26
CA GLY A 274 -29.43 5.76 13.57
C GLY A 274 -27.98 6.15 13.88
N LEU A 275 -27.42 6.88 12.91
CA LEU A 275 -26.20 7.66 13.03
C LEU A 275 -26.36 8.74 14.10
#